data_507ece7506f71af40f136f10a93f3b28
#
_entry.id   507ece7506f71af40f136f10a93f3b28
#
_cell.length_a   1.000
_cell.length_b   1.000
_cell.length_c   1.000
_cell.angle_alpha   90.00
_cell.angle_beta   90.00
_cell.angle_gamma   90.00
#
_symmetry.space_group_name_H-M   'P 1'
#
loop_
_entity.id
_entity.type
_entity.pdbx_description
1 polymer ?
#
loop_
_entity_poly.entity_id
_entity_poly.type
_entity_poly.pdbx_seq_one_letter_code
_entity_poly.pdbx_strand_id
1 'polypeptide(L)'
;MAENSNSAKRTVLIVEDAESCATTLEIALLAIPGLAVRITPTARQALAVLEKSGNGICALVTDLHLPSMDGFELIEKVRSSHEKARLPIIVISGDTDPHTPERIYRLGADAYFSKPYSPAQVRQKLEQLLDGQNPSHSP
;
A
#
# COMPACT_ATOMS: atom_id res chain seq x y z
N MET A 1 -2.70 -16.38 25.71
CA MET A 1 -2.86 -15.94 25.08
C MET A 1 -2.32 -15.46 24.11
N ALA A 2 -1.81 -15.61 24.06
CA ALA A 2 -1.24 -14.93 23.20
C ALA A 2 -1.74 -14.85 21.95
N GLU A 3 -2.27 -15.35 21.87
CA GLU A 3 -2.73 -15.28 20.82
C GLU A 3 -3.38 -14.34 20.25
N ASN A 4 -3.83 -13.92 20.75
CA ASN A 4 -4.60 -12.99 20.25
C ASN A 4 -3.92 -11.91 19.59
N SER A 5 -2.83 -11.61 20.01
CA SER A 5 -2.10 -10.54 19.42
C SER A 5 -1.77 -10.82 17.99
N ASN A 6 -1.58 -12.06 17.62
CA ASN A 6 -1.29 -12.37 16.26
C ASN A 6 -2.46 -12.12 15.35
N SER A 7 -3.64 -12.40 15.82
CA SER A 7 -4.80 -12.24 14.98
C SER A 7 -5.11 -10.78 14.75
N ALA A 8 -4.62 -9.90 15.61
CA ALA A 8 -4.87 -8.49 15.45
C ALA A 8 -3.86 -7.80 14.54
N LYS A 9 -2.78 -8.48 14.21
CA LYS A 9 -1.72 -7.87 13.44
C LYS A 9 -2.10 -7.76 11.98
N ARG A 10 -1.93 -6.59 11.43
CA ARG A 10 -2.17 -6.33 10.02
C ARG A 10 -0.87 -5.98 9.35
N THR A 11 -0.72 -6.34 8.08
CA THR A 11 0.52 -6.11 7.35
C THR A 11 0.26 -5.20 6.15
N VAL A 12 1.10 -4.18 6.00
CA VAL A 12 1.10 -3.32 4.83
C VAL A 12 2.18 -3.83 3.88
N LEU A 13 1.84 -3.92 2.61
CA LEU A 13 2.78 -4.34 1.59
C LEU A 13 3.32 -3.10 0.89
N ILE A 14 4.64 -2.91 0.93
CA ILE A 14 5.32 -1.83 0.24
C ILE A 14 6.01 -2.38 -1.00
N VAL A 15 5.79 -1.76 -2.14
CA VAL A 15 6.44 -2.14 -3.39
C VAL A 15 7.36 -1.02 -3.81
N GLU A 16 8.66 -1.20 -3.62
CA GLU A 16 9.65 -0.17 -3.88
C GLU A 16 10.99 -0.84 -4.11
N ASP A 17 11.63 -0.53 -5.23
CA ASP A 17 12.91 -1.16 -5.56
C ASP A 17 14.10 -0.41 -4.98
N ALA A 18 13.94 0.85 -4.57
CA ALA A 18 15.01 1.59 -3.92
C ALA A 18 14.99 1.30 -2.43
N GLU A 19 16.03 0.62 -1.97
CA GLU A 19 16.07 0.11 -0.61
C GLU A 19 15.95 1.22 0.44
N SER A 20 16.64 2.33 0.22
CA SER A 20 16.60 3.42 1.19
C SER A 20 15.20 4.03 1.28
N CYS A 21 14.52 4.15 0.16
CA CYS A 21 13.16 4.68 0.15
C CYS A 21 12.20 3.73 0.86
N ALA A 22 12.35 2.44 0.61
CA ALA A 22 11.51 1.44 1.26
C ALA A 22 11.71 1.46 2.76
N THR A 23 12.96 1.55 3.21
CA THR A 23 13.25 1.55 4.64
C THR A 23 12.70 2.80 5.33
N THR A 24 12.83 3.95 4.71
CA THR A 24 12.30 5.19 5.28
C THR A 24 10.79 5.09 5.46
N LEU A 25 10.11 4.57 4.46
CA LEU A 25 8.68 4.42 4.53
C LEU A 25 8.28 3.37 5.58
N GLU A 26 9.02 2.27 5.63
CA GLU A 26 8.77 1.22 6.61
C GLU A 26 8.81 1.78 8.03
N ILE A 27 9.85 2.56 8.33
CA ILE A 27 9.99 3.13 9.66
C ILE A 27 8.78 3.99 10.01
N ALA A 28 8.34 4.81 9.07
CA ALA A 28 7.20 5.68 9.33
C ALA A 28 5.92 4.88 9.58
N LEU A 29 5.69 3.84 8.79
CA LEU A 29 4.46 3.07 8.91
C LEU A 29 4.44 2.18 10.13
N LEU A 30 5.60 1.75 10.61
CA LEU A 30 5.68 0.94 11.82
C LEU A 30 5.25 1.72 13.06
N ALA A 31 5.13 3.04 12.96
CA ALA A 31 4.60 3.82 14.07
C ALA A 31 3.10 3.59 14.29
N ILE A 32 2.42 2.98 13.33
CA ILE A 32 1.01 2.65 13.49
C ILE A 32 0.90 1.40 14.36
N PRO A 33 0.19 1.49 15.49
CA PRO A 33 0.11 0.33 16.40
C PRO A 33 -0.52 -0.89 15.72
N GLY A 34 0.06 -2.05 15.97
CA GLY A 34 -0.48 -3.30 15.45
C GLY A 34 -0.20 -3.54 13.98
N LEU A 35 0.64 -2.71 13.36
CA LEU A 35 0.92 -2.84 11.94
C LEU A 35 2.28 -3.46 11.73
N ALA A 36 2.35 -4.43 10.83
CA ALA A 36 3.60 -4.99 10.35
C ALA A 36 3.81 -4.50 8.92
N VAL A 37 5.04 -4.55 8.45
CA VAL A 37 5.38 -4.08 7.11
C VAL A 37 6.12 -5.18 6.37
N ARG A 38 5.76 -5.38 5.12
CA ARG A 38 6.48 -6.28 4.24
C ARG A 38 6.88 -5.51 2.99
N ILE A 39 8.13 -5.67 2.57
CA ILE A 39 8.66 -4.94 1.42
C ILE A 39 8.95 -5.92 0.30
N THR A 40 8.50 -5.59 -0.91
CA THR A 40 8.88 -6.32 -2.12
C THR A 40 9.43 -5.33 -3.12
N PRO A 41 10.50 -5.69 -3.83
CA PRO A 41 11.10 -4.76 -4.79
C PRO A 41 10.42 -4.72 -6.15
N THR A 42 9.55 -5.68 -6.45
CA THR A 42 8.90 -5.75 -7.77
C THR A 42 7.41 -5.97 -7.62
N ALA A 43 6.67 -5.55 -8.65
CA ALA A 43 5.24 -5.75 -8.68
C ALA A 43 4.88 -7.24 -8.75
N ARG A 44 5.69 -8.04 -9.43
CA ARG A 44 5.42 -9.47 -9.52
C ARG A 44 5.51 -10.14 -8.15
N GLN A 45 6.51 -9.77 -7.38
CA GLN A 45 6.63 -10.30 -6.02
C GLN A 45 5.48 -9.85 -5.15
N ALA A 46 5.04 -8.60 -5.34
CA ALA A 46 3.90 -8.09 -4.58
C ALA A 46 2.65 -8.88 -4.90
N LEU A 47 2.40 -9.18 -6.17
CA LEU A 47 1.23 -9.98 -6.55
C LEU A 47 1.30 -11.36 -5.95
N ALA A 48 2.48 -11.97 -5.94
CA ALA A 48 2.64 -13.30 -5.35
C ALA A 48 2.33 -13.26 -3.85
N VAL A 49 2.77 -12.21 -3.16
CA VAL A 49 2.47 -12.05 -1.74
C VAL A 49 0.97 -11.90 -1.53
N LEU A 50 0.31 -11.09 -2.35
CA LEU A 50 -1.12 -10.86 -2.21
C LEU A 50 -1.91 -12.15 -2.43
N GLU A 51 -1.47 -12.96 -3.38
CA GLU A 51 -2.15 -14.23 -3.65
C GLU A 51 -1.99 -15.21 -2.51
N LYS A 52 -0.81 -15.24 -1.91
CA LYS A 52 -0.52 -16.22 -0.87
C LYS A 52 -0.99 -15.81 0.51
N SER A 53 -0.99 -14.52 0.77
CA SER A 53 -1.24 -14.03 2.13
C SER A 53 -2.70 -14.03 2.52
N GLY A 54 -3.58 -14.21 1.57
CA GLY A 54 -4.98 -14.20 1.88
C GLY A 54 -5.41 -12.88 2.48
N ASN A 55 -5.83 -12.90 3.73
CA ASN A 55 -6.35 -11.70 4.38
C ASN A 55 -5.32 -10.95 5.19
N GLY A 56 -4.06 -11.37 5.14
CA GLY A 56 -3.05 -10.75 5.97
C GLY A 56 -2.64 -9.36 5.55
N ILE A 57 -2.80 -9.03 4.27
CA ILE A 57 -2.39 -7.72 3.76
C ILE A 57 -3.57 -6.75 3.85
N CYS A 58 -3.38 -5.65 4.56
CA CYS A 58 -4.45 -4.68 4.79
C CYS A 58 -4.33 -3.44 3.90
N ALA A 59 -3.22 -3.24 3.24
CA ALA A 59 -3.04 -2.08 2.36
C ALA A 59 -1.81 -2.28 1.49
N LEU A 60 -1.78 -1.57 0.38
CA LEU A 60 -0.68 -1.59 -0.57
C LEU A 60 -0.15 -0.18 -0.74
N VAL A 61 1.17 0.00 -0.61
CA VAL A 61 1.83 1.27 -0.90
C VAL A 61 2.85 0.98 -1.99
N THR A 62 2.68 1.56 -3.17
CA THR A 62 3.51 1.19 -4.30
C THR A 62 4.05 2.39 -5.05
N ASP A 63 5.28 2.26 -5.55
CA ASP A 63 5.81 3.17 -6.55
C ASP A 63 5.17 2.83 -7.89
N LEU A 64 5.20 3.77 -8.82
CA LEU A 64 4.72 3.54 -10.17
C LEU A 64 5.77 2.97 -11.09
N HIS A 65 6.99 3.47 -10.96
CA HIS A 65 8.05 3.09 -11.90
C HIS A 65 8.87 1.95 -11.29
N LEU A 66 8.46 0.74 -11.62
CA LEU A 66 9.05 -0.48 -11.07
C LEU A 66 9.61 -1.31 -12.22
N PRO A 67 10.61 -2.15 -11.95
CA PRO A 67 11.15 -3.04 -12.99
C PRO A 67 10.08 -4.05 -13.43
N SER A 68 10.10 -4.38 -14.70
CA SER A 68 9.29 -5.43 -15.32
C SER A 68 7.81 -5.08 -15.44
N MET A 69 7.13 -4.88 -14.36
CA MET A 69 5.71 -4.53 -14.36
C MET A 69 5.56 -3.22 -13.60
N ASP A 70 4.93 -2.23 -14.21
CA ASP A 70 4.82 -0.93 -13.57
C ASP A 70 3.65 -0.90 -12.60
N GLY A 71 3.57 0.20 -11.85
CA GLY A 71 2.55 0.34 -10.82
C GLY A 71 1.14 0.48 -11.36
N PHE A 72 0.99 1.01 -12.58
CA PHE A 72 -0.34 1.09 -13.19
C PHE A 72 -0.90 -0.31 -13.39
N GLU A 73 -0.09 -1.20 -13.92
CA GLU A 73 -0.50 -2.57 -14.17
C GLU A 73 -0.78 -3.29 -12.85
N LEU A 74 0.04 -3.02 -11.85
CA LEU A 74 -0.18 -3.62 -10.53
C LEU A 74 -1.53 -3.22 -9.97
N ILE A 75 -1.89 -1.94 -10.05
CA ILE A 75 -3.18 -1.46 -9.56
C ILE A 75 -4.32 -2.16 -10.30
N GLU A 76 -4.20 -2.26 -11.61
CA GLU A 76 -5.24 -2.90 -12.40
C GLU A 76 -5.44 -4.35 -11.97
N LYS A 77 -4.35 -5.07 -11.77
CA LYS A 77 -4.45 -6.47 -11.38
C LYS A 77 -5.05 -6.64 -10.00
N VAL A 78 -4.69 -5.76 -9.08
CA VAL A 78 -5.25 -5.82 -7.72
C VAL A 78 -6.76 -5.53 -7.77
N ARG A 79 -7.16 -4.52 -8.51
CA ARG A 79 -8.57 -4.15 -8.59
C ARG A 79 -9.41 -5.20 -9.33
N SER A 80 -8.78 -5.96 -10.20
CA SER A 80 -9.48 -7.03 -10.91
C SER A 80 -9.68 -8.27 -10.06
N SER A 81 -8.95 -8.39 -8.98
CA SER A 81 -9.06 -9.53 -8.09
C SER A 81 -10.31 -9.41 -7.25
N HIS A 82 -11.10 -10.46 -7.19
CA HIS A 82 -12.32 -10.46 -6.42
C HIS A 82 -12.07 -10.14 -4.95
N GLU A 83 -11.03 -10.72 -4.41
CA GLU A 83 -10.75 -10.58 -2.99
C GLU A 83 -10.05 -9.28 -2.63
N LYS A 84 -9.36 -8.67 -3.60
CA LYS A 84 -8.56 -7.48 -3.32
C LYS A 84 -9.12 -6.22 -3.95
N ALA A 85 -10.35 -6.27 -4.43
CA ALA A 85 -10.92 -5.13 -5.16
C ALA A 85 -11.05 -3.89 -4.29
N ARG A 86 -11.11 -4.06 -2.97
CA ARG A 86 -11.25 -2.92 -2.04
C ARG A 86 -10.02 -2.67 -1.19
N LEU A 87 -8.91 -3.32 -1.51
CA LEU A 87 -7.68 -3.11 -0.76
C LEU A 87 -7.27 -1.63 -0.88
N PRO A 88 -7.00 -0.93 0.24
CA PRO A 88 -6.49 0.43 0.13
C PRO A 88 -5.17 0.47 -0.62
N ILE A 89 -5.05 1.39 -1.57
CA ILE A 89 -3.84 1.54 -2.38
C ILE A 89 -3.37 2.98 -2.31
N ILE A 90 -2.14 3.17 -1.87
CA ILE A 90 -1.46 4.46 -1.88
C ILE A 90 -0.35 4.38 -2.91
N VAL A 91 -0.28 5.36 -3.79
CA VAL A 91 0.74 5.42 -4.82
C VAL A 91 1.71 6.54 -4.52
N ILE A 92 2.99 6.25 -4.66
CA ILE A 92 4.07 7.21 -4.46
C ILE A 92 4.88 7.24 -5.75
N SER A 93 5.14 8.42 -6.30
CA SER A 93 5.83 8.48 -7.58
C SER A 93 6.58 9.79 -7.77
N GLY A 94 7.71 9.70 -8.46
CA GLY A 94 8.44 10.87 -8.92
C GLY A 94 8.01 11.31 -10.32
N ASP A 95 6.94 10.74 -10.85
CA ASP A 95 6.46 11.06 -12.18
C ASP A 95 6.02 12.52 -12.23
N THR A 96 6.48 13.24 -13.24
CA THR A 96 6.15 14.66 -13.38
C THR A 96 5.02 14.92 -14.36
N ASP A 97 4.48 13.88 -14.98
CA ASP A 97 3.36 14.03 -15.91
C ASP A 97 2.14 14.51 -15.12
N PRO A 98 1.56 15.68 -15.50
CA PRO A 98 0.43 16.22 -14.76
C PRO A 98 -0.83 15.38 -14.84
N HIS A 99 -0.90 14.45 -15.77
CA HIS A 99 -2.09 13.59 -15.92
C HIS A 99 -1.98 12.31 -15.09
N THR A 100 -0.82 12.03 -14.51
CA THR A 100 -0.62 10.80 -13.75
C THR A 100 -1.54 10.66 -12.56
N PRO A 101 -1.72 11.69 -11.71
CA PRO A 101 -2.62 11.52 -10.57
C PRO A 101 -4.03 11.15 -10.98
N GLU A 102 -4.56 11.79 -12.01
CA GLU A 102 -5.91 11.49 -12.47
C GLU A 102 -6.01 10.06 -12.97
N ARG A 103 -5.00 9.63 -13.73
CA ARG A 103 -4.98 8.28 -14.26
C ARG A 103 -4.96 7.24 -13.15
N ILE A 104 -4.16 7.49 -12.11
CA ILE A 104 -4.06 6.57 -10.99
C ILE A 104 -5.36 6.46 -10.24
N TYR A 105 -6.01 7.59 -9.98
CA TYR A 105 -7.29 7.57 -9.29
C TYR A 105 -8.35 6.87 -10.14
N ARG A 106 -8.30 7.05 -11.44
CA ARG A 106 -9.24 6.39 -12.35
C ARG A 106 -9.05 4.87 -12.30
N LEU A 107 -7.82 4.42 -12.11
CA LEU A 107 -7.55 2.99 -11.98
C LEU A 107 -7.97 2.42 -10.63
N GLY A 108 -8.26 3.28 -9.67
CA GLY A 108 -8.75 2.82 -8.38
C GLY A 108 -7.83 3.05 -7.21
N ALA A 109 -6.79 3.87 -7.36
CA ALA A 109 -5.94 4.22 -6.22
C ALA A 109 -6.71 5.11 -5.26
N ASP A 110 -6.39 4.99 -3.98
CA ASP A 110 -7.05 5.77 -2.94
C ASP A 110 -6.30 7.04 -2.59
N ALA A 111 -5.01 7.10 -2.86
CA ALA A 111 -4.20 8.27 -2.56
C ALA A 111 -2.96 8.31 -3.42
N TYR A 112 -2.43 9.51 -3.64
CA TYR A 112 -1.24 9.72 -4.44
C TYR A 112 -0.33 10.73 -3.74
N PHE A 113 0.94 10.41 -3.64
CA PHE A 113 1.96 11.31 -3.10
C PHE A 113 3.09 11.42 -4.12
N SER A 114 3.45 12.66 -4.48
CA SER A 114 4.59 12.85 -5.39
C SER A 114 5.88 12.95 -4.58
N LYS A 115 6.95 12.45 -5.17
CA LYS A 115 8.27 12.55 -4.55
C LYS A 115 8.86 13.93 -4.80
N PRO A 116 9.53 14.53 -3.83
CA PRO A 116 9.70 14.05 -2.46
C PRO A 116 8.41 14.19 -1.65
N TYR A 117 8.19 13.25 -0.76
CA TYR A 117 6.97 13.24 0.03
C TYR A 117 7.32 13.18 1.52
N SER A 118 6.31 13.43 2.36
CA SER A 118 6.46 13.31 3.79
C SER A 118 6.03 11.92 4.23
N PRO A 119 6.93 11.09 4.78
CA PRO A 119 6.52 9.78 5.28
C PRO A 119 5.43 9.87 6.34
N ALA A 120 5.44 10.94 7.15
CA ALA A 120 4.39 11.12 8.15
C ALA A 120 3.03 11.34 7.52
N GLN A 121 2.99 12.04 6.37
CA GLN A 121 1.72 12.26 5.69
C GLN A 121 1.20 10.96 5.07
N VAL A 122 2.10 10.13 4.56
CA VAL A 122 1.70 8.83 4.05
C VAL A 122 1.12 7.99 5.20
N ARG A 123 1.78 8.02 6.36
CA ARG A 123 1.27 7.29 7.52
C ARG A 123 -0.11 7.78 7.92
N GLN A 124 -0.31 9.10 7.96
CA GLN A 124 -1.59 9.66 8.34
C GLN A 124 -2.69 9.24 7.37
N LYS A 125 -2.37 9.25 6.08
CA LYS A 125 -3.35 8.84 5.07
C LYS A 125 -3.68 7.36 5.22
N LEU A 126 -2.68 6.54 5.47
CA LEU A 126 -2.90 5.13 5.67
C LEU A 126 -3.80 4.89 6.89
N GLU A 127 -3.55 5.62 7.98
CA GLU A 127 -4.39 5.48 9.16
C GLU A 127 -5.84 5.83 8.84
N GLN A 128 -6.06 6.88 8.06
CA GLN A 128 -7.42 7.26 7.67
C GLN A 128 -8.08 6.16 6.85
N LEU A 129 -7.34 5.58 5.91
CA LEU A 129 -7.91 4.54 5.06
C LEU A 129 -8.24 3.28 5.86
N LEU A 130 -7.37 2.92 6.80
CA LEU A 130 -7.62 1.76 7.64
C LEU A 130 -8.78 1.98 8.60
N ASP A 131 -8.88 3.18 9.16
CA ASP A 131 -9.99 3.50 10.05
C ASP A 131 -11.31 3.49 9.29
N GLY A 132 -11.32 3.97 8.08
CA GLY A 132 -12.53 4.01 7.28
C GLY A 132 -13.08 2.64 6.94
N GLN A 133 -12.27 1.60 7.09
CA GLN A 133 -12.71 0.23 6.84
C GLN A 133 -13.26 -0.44 8.08
N ASN A 134 -13.17 0.21 9.22
CA ASN A 134 -13.64 -0.36 10.47
C ASN A 134 -15.09 0.05 10.69
N PRO A 135 -16.02 -0.87 10.59
CA PRO A 135 -17.44 -0.51 10.70
C PRO A 135 -17.80 0.05 12.07
N SER A 136 -17.06 -0.30 13.10
CA SER A 136 -17.36 0.22 14.42
C SER A 136 -16.97 1.68 14.57
N HIS A 137 -16.27 2.22 13.59
CA HIS A 137 -15.85 3.60 13.62
C HIS A 137 -16.94 4.54 13.11
N SER A 138 -18.00 4.03 12.64
CA SER A 138 -19.09 4.88 12.15
C SER A 138 -19.64 5.72 13.25
N PRO A 139 -19.84 6.98 13.01
CA PRO A 139 -20.45 7.83 14.01
C PRO A 139 -21.88 7.46 14.28
#